data_71034b2775f700442d6241891a6e73b2
#
_entry.id   71034b2775f700442d6241891a6e73b2
#
_cell.length_a   1.000
_cell.length_b   1.000
_cell.length_c   1.000
_cell.angle_alpha   90.00
_cell.angle_beta   90.00
_cell.angle_gamma   90.00
#
_symmetry.space_group_name_H-M   'P 1'
#
loop_
_entity.id
_entity.type
_entity.pdbx_description
1 polymer ?
#
loop_
_entity_poly.entity_id
_entity_poly.type
_entity_poly.pdbx_seq_one_letter_code
_entity_poly.pdbx_strand_id
1 'polypeptide(L)'
;MAERRATDVAERRTAGVVERRATGAAVCVLVGAVAATFAVVAGPGPGLTGYVSEAGVADSIYAWTYRLGVLTLGAALLLLAAALRDQHADDAASRPARQPDRAVRIAVVLLVVGAVATALSGAVTCSDGCPLPPFETPTVADLVHGAASIVAAGATVLAMIAILLSRAAAAPLRRTATICLAVALPLAGALGLAMLLIGRGTLAGVLERLLLLVIVAWGVVTATILATGPGRSTPGPVAERSVRGRRG
;
A
#
# COMPACT_ATOMS: atom_id res chain seq x y z
N MET A 1 10.27 10.65 38.95
CA MET A 1 8.99 9.91 38.76
C MET A 1 8.06 10.56 37.75
N ALA A 2 7.88 11.89 37.77
CA ALA A 2 6.99 12.62 36.82
C ALA A 2 7.47 12.49 35.37
N GLU A 3 8.75 12.60 35.10
CA GLU A 3 9.35 12.52 33.77
C GLU A 3 9.17 11.14 33.12
N ARG A 4 9.33 10.05 33.87
CA ARG A 4 9.06 8.68 33.38
C ARG A 4 7.57 8.48 33.02
N ARG A 5 6.66 9.07 33.80
CA ARG A 5 5.22 9.01 33.48
C ARG A 5 4.88 9.80 32.22
N ALA A 6 5.52 10.93 32.00
CA ALA A 6 5.33 11.74 30.79
C ALA A 6 5.82 11.01 29.53
N THR A 7 6.98 10.35 29.59
CA THR A 7 7.53 9.54 28.48
C THR A 7 6.63 8.34 28.17
N ASP A 8 6.18 7.59 29.19
CA ASP A 8 5.28 6.44 29.02
C ASP A 8 3.92 6.85 28.39
N VAL A 9 3.39 8.02 28.74
CA VAL A 9 2.15 8.54 28.14
C VAL A 9 2.37 8.95 26.69
N ALA A 10 3.50 9.59 26.37
CA ALA A 10 3.84 9.98 25.01
C ALA A 10 4.00 8.73 24.10
N GLU A 11 4.76 7.72 24.55
CA GLU A 11 4.96 6.45 23.81
C GLU A 11 3.63 5.71 23.53
N ARG A 12 2.73 5.65 24.53
CA ARG A 12 1.40 5.04 24.33
C ARG A 12 0.56 5.80 23.33
N ARG A 13 0.68 7.12 23.30
CA ARG A 13 -0.07 7.97 22.37
C ARG A 13 0.37 7.79 20.94
N THR A 14 1.68 7.75 20.69
CA THR A 14 2.25 7.53 19.36
C THR A 14 1.97 6.11 18.87
N ALA A 15 2.12 5.08 19.71
CA ALA A 15 1.75 3.72 19.39
C ALA A 15 0.29 3.58 18.93
N GLY A 16 -0.64 4.26 19.62
CA GLY A 16 -2.05 4.28 19.23
C GLY A 16 -2.33 5.01 17.91
N VAL A 17 -1.52 6.00 17.53
CA VAL A 17 -1.63 6.68 16.23
C VAL A 17 -1.18 5.76 15.09
N VAL A 18 -0.03 5.09 15.25
CA VAL A 18 0.48 4.14 14.26
C VAL A 18 -0.51 2.99 14.04
N GLU A 19 -1.08 2.44 15.11
CA GLU A 19 -2.07 1.37 15.04
C GLU A 19 -3.32 1.80 14.24
N ARG A 20 -3.90 2.95 14.55
CA ARG A 20 -5.07 3.47 13.83
C ARG A 20 -4.79 3.69 12.36
N ARG A 21 -3.61 4.27 12.01
CA ARG A 21 -3.23 4.50 10.61
C ARG A 21 -2.99 3.19 9.87
N ALA A 22 -2.32 2.25 10.49
CA ALA A 22 -2.06 0.95 9.91
C ALA A 22 -3.36 0.13 9.73
N THR A 23 -4.25 0.12 10.71
CA THR A 23 -5.57 -0.51 10.59
C THR A 23 -6.40 0.16 9.50
N GLY A 24 -6.41 1.50 9.46
CA GLY A 24 -7.06 2.26 8.39
C GLY A 24 -6.49 1.91 7.01
N ALA A 25 -5.16 1.76 6.88
CA ALA A 25 -4.51 1.33 5.65
C ALA A 25 -4.99 -0.06 5.22
N ALA A 26 -5.02 -1.05 6.14
CA ALA A 26 -5.50 -2.40 5.83
C ALA A 26 -6.95 -2.40 5.34
N VAL A 27 -7.83 -1.66 6.02
CA VAL A 27 -9.24 -1.51 5.62
C VAL A 27 -9.35 -0.87 4.24
N CYS A 28 -8.62 0.22 3.99
CA CYS A 28 -8.63 0.87 2.68
C CYS A 28 -8.08 -0.03 1.56
N VAL A 29 -7.03 -0.83 1.81
CA VAL A 29 -6.54 -1.81 0.81
C VAL A 29 -7.64 -2.83 0.49
N LEU A 30 -8.28 -3.41 1.50
CA LEU A 30 -9.32 -4.42 1.29
C LEU A 30 -10.54 -3.84 0.58
N VAL A 31 -11.06 -2.71 1.05
CA VAL A 31 -12.22 -2.05 0.44
C VAL A 31 -11.93 -1.63 -1.00
N GLY A 32 -10.77 -1.03 -1.24
CA GLY A 32 -10.35 -0.61 -2.56
C GLY A 32 -10.18 -1.78 -3.52
N ALA A 33 -9.53 -2.86 -3.08
CA ALA A 33 -9.35 -4.07 -3.88
C ALA A 33 -10.68 -4.77 -4.19
N VAL A 34 -11.59 -4.87 -3.21
CA VAL A 34 -12.93 -5.45 -3.41
C VAL A 34 -13.74 -4.61 -4.40
N ALA A 35 -13.76 -3.28 -4.25
CA ALA A 35 -14.50 -2.40 -5.14
C ALA A 35 -13.97 -2.46 -6.59
N ALA A 36 -12.64 -2.42 -6.77
CA ALA A 36 -12.03 -2.54 -8.09
C ALA A 36 -12.30 -3.92 -8.72
N THR A 37 -12.13 -5.00 -7.95
CA THR A 37 -12.41 -6.37 -8.42
C THR A 37 -13.88 -6.54 -8.79
N PHE A 38 -14.79 -6.02 -7.96
CA PHE A 38 -16.23 -6.06 -8.25
C PHE A 38 -16.55 -5.36 -9.57
N ALA A 39 -16.00 -4.16 -9.81
CA ALA A 39 -16.22 -3.43 -11.05
C ALA A 39 -15.70 -4.19 -12.29
N VAL A 40 -14.57 -4.89 -12.15
CA VAL A 40 -13.99 -5.71 -13.24
C VAL A 40 -14.81 -6.96 -13.53
N VAL A 41 -15.36 -7.60 -12.49
CA VAL A 41 -16.07 -8.89 -12.65
C VAL A 41 -17.54 -8.70 -12.98
N ALA A 42 -18.20 -7.73 -12.35
CA ALA A 42 -19.65 -7.48 -12.53
C ALA A 42 -19.97 -6.60 -13.74
N GLY A 43 -19.00 -5.83 -14.23
CA GLY A 43 -19.16 -4.97 -15.40
C GLY A 43 -19.05 -5.73 -16.71
N PRO A 44 -19.34 -5.06 -17.84
CA PRO A 44 -19.07 -5.58 -19.18
C PRO A 44 -17.57 -5.62 -19.48
N GLY A 45 -16.76 -5.68 -18.45
CA GLY A 45 -15.34 -5.47 -18.41
C GLY A 45 -14.52 -6.28 -19.41
N PRO A 46 -13.21 -6.02 -19.48
CA PRO A 46 -12.31 -6.50 -20.54
C PRO A 46 -12.08 -8.02 -20.50
N GLY A 47 -12.72 -8.74 -19.59
CA GLY A 47 -12.39 -10.14 -19.35
C GLY A 47 -10.91 -10.31 -19.00
N LEU A 48 -10.28 -11.39 -19.48
CA LEU A 48 -8.82 -11.59 -19.31
C LEU A 48 -7.99 -10.94 -20.41
N THR A 49 -8.60 -10.38 -21.45
CA THR A 49 -7.91 -9.87 -22.65
C THR A 49 -7.57 -8.39 -22.58
N GLY A 50 -8.03 -7.67 -21.56
CA GLY A 50 -7.79 -6.24 -21.40
C GLY A 50 -7.26 -5.87 -20.03
N TYR A 51 -6.93 -4.60 -19.87
CA TYR A 51 -6.41 -4.05 -18.64
C TYR A 51 -7.49 -3.92 -17.56
N VAL A 52 -7.11 -4.05 -16.29
CA VAL A 52 -8.01 -3.84 -15.14
C VAL A 52 -8.62 -2.43 -15.16
N SER A 53 -7.85 -1.45 -15.63
CA SER A 53 -8.26 -0.05 -15.73
C SER A 53 -9.42 0.21 -16.69
N GLU A 54 -9.69 -0.69 -17.64
CA GLU A 54 -10.84 -0.56 -18.57
C GLU A 54 -12.18 -0.57 -17.81
N ALA A 55 -12.25 -1.15 -16.61
CA ALA A 55 -13.44 -1.05 -15.76
C ALA A 55 -13.78 0.39 -15.31
N GLY A 56 -12.80 1.29 -15.38
CA GLY A 56 -12.95 2.70 -15.03
C GLY A 56 -13.32 3.63 -16.17
N VAL A 57 -13.47 3.13 -17.40
CA VAL A 57 -13.88 3.90 -18.59
C VAL A 57 -15.26 4.52 -18.36
N ALA A 58 -15.49 5.73 -18.88
CA ALA A 58 -16.64 6.56 -18.58
C ALA A 58 -18.01 5.87 -18.83
N ASP A 59 -18.08 5.04 -19.86
CA ASP A 59 -19.32 4.36 -20.27
C ASP A 59 -19.59 3.06 -19.49
N SER A 60 -18.68 2.65 -18.60
CA SER A 60 -18.90 1.51 -17.72
C SER A 60 -19.89 1.89 -16.61
N ILE A 61 -20.92 1.05 -16.40
CA ILE A 61 -21.90 1.23 -15.31
C ILE A 61 -21.26 1.18 -13.93
N TYR A 62 -20.07 0.56 -13.81
CA TYR A 62 -19.31 0.45 -12.57
C TYR A 62 -18.05 1.35 -12.55
N ALA A 63 -17.94 2.30 -13.48
CA ALA A 63 -16.80 3.21 -13.56
C ALA A 63 -16.53 3.93 -12.22
N TRP A 64 -17.58 4.45 -11.57
CA TRP A 64 -17.43 5.10 -10.28
C TRP A 64 -17.01 4.15 -9.16
N THR A 65 -17.49 2.91 -9.14
CA THR A 65 -17.07 1.89 -8.18
C THR A 65 -15.59 1.58 -8.33
N TYR A 66 -15.11 1.41 -9.56
CA TYR A 66 -13.70 1.21 -9.87
C TYR A 66 -12.86 2.40 -9.41
N ARG A 67 -13.24 3.62 -9.80
CA ARG A 67 -12.50 4.85 -9.45
C ARG A 67 -12.41 5.07 -7.93
N LEU A 68 -13.53 4.91 -7.22
CA LEU A 68 -13.54 5.00 -5.76
C LEU A 68 -12.66 3.93 -5.13
N GLY A 69 -12.65 2.71 -5.70
CA GLY A 69 -11.74 1.64 -5.31
C GLY A 69 -10.28 2.06 -5.45
N VAL A 70 -9.88 2.58 -6.62
CA VAL A 70 -8.51 3.06 -6.89
C VAL A 70 -8.13 4.23 -5.97
N LEU A 71 -9.02 5.22 -5.79
CA LEU A 71 -8.78 6.34 -4.86
C LEU A 71 -8.60 5.85 -3.42
N THR A 72 -9.37 4.85 -2.99
CA THR A 72 -9.25 4.22 -1.68
C THR A 72 -7.90 3.49 -1.54
N LEU A 73 -7.39 2.83 -2.58
CA LEU A 73 -6.04 2.27 -2.60
C LEU A 73 -4.96 3.36 -2.50
N GLY A 74 -5.14 4.50 -3.15
CA GLY A 74 -4.27 5.67 -2.98
C GLY A 74 -4.25 6.16 -1.53
N ALA A 75 -5.42 6.28 -0.88
CA ALA A 75 -5.52 6.62 0.53
C ALA A 75 -4.82 5.59 1.44
N ALA A 76 -4.93 4.30 1.10
CA ALA A 76 -4.23 3.23 1.83
C ALA A 76 -2.70 3.42 1.80
N LEU A 77 -2.11 3.76 0.65
CA LEU A 77 -0.68 4.03 0.52
C LEU A 77 -0.25 5.25 1.35
N LEU A 78 -1.05 6.31 1.42
CA LEU A 78 -0.78 7.47 2.29
C LEU A 78 -0.82 7.09 3.76
N LEU A 79 -1.81 6.32 4.19
CA LEU A 79 -1.91 5.85 5.57
C LEU A 79 -0.74 4.94 5.94
N LEU A 80 -0.34 4.06 5.01
CA LEU A 80 0.82 3.18 5.18
C LEU A 80 2.13 3.98 5.29
N ALA A 81 2.33 4.98 4.43
CA ALA A 81 3.45 5.90 4.50
C ALA A 81 3.50 6.64 5.83
N ALA A 82 2.35 7.14 6.30
CA ALA A 82 2.25 7.84 7.57
C ALA A 82 2.53 6.92 8.76
N ALA A 83 1.99 5.70 8.77
CA ALA A 83 2.25 4.71 9.82
C ALA A 83 3.74 4.32 9.89
N LEU A 84 4.37 4.08 8.75
CA LEU A 84 5.79 3.75 8.65
C LEU A 84 6.68 4.90 9.10
N ARG A 85 6.32 6.15 8.74
CA ARG A 85 7.04 7.36 9.18
C ARG A 85 6.97 7.54 10.69
N ASP A 86 5.78 7.38 11.28
CA ASP A 86 5.58 7.59 12.72
C ASP A 86 6.32 6.51 13.52
N GLN A 87 6.24 5.24 13.09
CA GLN A 87 7.00 4.16 13.72
C GLN A 87 8.52 4.45 13.67
N HIS A 88 9.02 4.93 12.54
CA HIS A 88 10.44 5.25 12.41
C HIS A 88 10.86 6.44 13.29
N ALA A 89 9.99 7.44 13.46
CA ALA A 89 10.23 8.58 14.35
C ALA A 89 10.30 8.14 15.81
N ASP A 90 9.42 7.25 16.25
CA ASP A 90 9.41 6.68 17.60
C ASP A 90 10.67 5.85 17.88
N ASP A 91 11.08 5.01 16.93
CA ASP A 91 12.31 4.22 17.03
C ASP A 91 13.56 5.12 17.12
N ALA A 92 13.58 6.23 16.39
CA ALA A 92 14.67 7.21 16.44
C ALA A 92 14.72 7.98 17.78
N ALA A 93 13.56 8.36 18.31
CA ALA A 93 13.46 9.03 19.62
C ALA A 93 13.92 8.11 20.77
N SER A 94 13.57 6.82 20.68
CA SER A 94 13.95 5.82 21.68
C SER A 94 15.42 5.43 21.62
N ARG A 95 16.12 5.69 20.52
CA ARG A 95 17.52 5.29 20.27
C ARG A 95 18.33 6.40 19.61
N PRO A 96 18.60 7.52 20.30
CA PRO A 96 19.19 8.73 19.71
C PRO A 96 20.59 8.53 19.12
N ALA A 97 21.33 7.50 19.54
CA ALA A 97 22.64 7.17 18.98
C ALA A 97 22.61 6.53 17.59
N ARG A 98 21.42 6.19 17.07
CA ARG A 98 21.26 5.55 15.76
C ARG A 98 20.95 6.59 14.71
N GLN A 99 21.74 6.65 13.64
CA GLN A 99 21.46 7.55 12.52
C GLN A 99 20.09 7.21 11.88
N PRO A 100 19.32 8.24 11.45
CA PRO A 100 18.05 8.02 10.78
C PRO A 100 18.25 7.18 9.51
N ASP A 101 17.47 6.11 9.39
CA ASP A 101 17.56 5.19 8.27
C ASP A 101 17.02 5.83 6.98
N ARG A 102 17.92 6.12 6.05
CA ARG A 102 17.59 6.71 4.75
C ARG A 102 16.63 5.82 3.95
N ALA A 103 16.78 4.50 4.06
CA ALA A 103 15.96 3.57 3.30
C ALA A 103 14.48 3.64 3.71
N VAL A 104 14.18 3.78 5.01
CA VAL A 104 12.80 4.00 5.47
C VAL A 104 12.23 5.31 4.93
N ARG A 105 13.03 6.41 4.95
CA ARG A 105 12.57 7.69 4.39
C ARG A 105 12.29 7.58 2.89
N ILE A 106 13.13 6.87 2.14
CA ILE A 106 12.91 6.61 0.72
C ILE A 106 11.63 5.79 0.54
N ALA A 107 11.39 4.75 1.34
CA ALA A 107 10.15 3.97 1.29
C ALA A 107 8.92 4.85 1.52
N VAL A 108 8.95 5.75 2.51
CA VAL A 108 7.85 6.70 2.79
C VAL A 108 7.60 7.62 1.60
N VAL A 109 8.64 8.21 1.01
CA VAL A 109 8.51 9.08 -0.17
C VAL A 109 7.92 8.31 -1.35
N LEU A 110 8.41 7.09 -1.61
CA LEU A 110 7.91 6.24 -2.70
C LEU A 110 6.44 5.86 -2.50
N LEU A 111 6.02 5.56 -1.26
CA LEU A 111 4.61 5.31 -0.96
C LEU A 111 3.73 6.55 -1.19
N VAL A 112 4.22 7.75 -0.86
CA VAL A 112 3.51 9.00 -1.15
C VAL A 112 3.43 9.24 -2.66
N VAL A 113 4.51 9.04 -3.40
CA VAL A 113 4.53 9.13 -4.88
C VAL A 113 3.54 8.12 -5.48
N GLY A 114 3.58 6.87 -5.01
CA GLY A 114 2.64 5.83 -5.42
C GLY A 114 1.19 6.21 -5.14
N ALA A 115 0.91 6.81 -3.97
CA ALA A 115 -0.43 7.25 -3.61
C ALA A 115 -0.97 8.36 -4.52
N VAL A 116 -0.14 9.37 -4.79
CA VAL A 116 -0.50 10.48 -5.69
C VAL A 116 -0.73 9.95 -7.11
N ALA A 117 0.16 9.07 -7.59
CA ALA A 117 0.04 8.45 -8.91
C ALA A 117 -1.21 7.56 -9.00
N THR A 118 -1.52 6.77 -7.96
CA THR A 118 -2.76 5.98 -7.88
C THR A 118 -4.00 6.88 -7.92
N ALA A 119 -4.00 7.97 -7.16
CA ALA A 119 -5.11 8.92 -7.16
C ALA A 119 -5.27 9.60 -8.53
N LEU A 120 -4.17 9.96 -9.19
CA LEU A 120 -4.19 10.54 -10.53
C LEU A 120 -4.74 9.53 -11.55
N SER A 121 -4.31 8.27 -11.50
CA SER A 121 -4.83 7.20 -12.35
C SER A 121 -6.34 6.96 -12.13
N GLY A 122 -6.82 7.04 -10.88
CA GLY A 122 -8.26 6.94 -10.58
C GLY A 122 -9.08 8.16 -10.99
N ALA A 123 -8.47 9.35 -11.03
CA ALA A 123 -9.14 10.60 -11.40
C ALA A 123 -9.21 10.80 -12.93
N VAL A 124 -8.15 10.43 -13.65
CA VAL A 124 -8.06 10.55 -15.11
C VAL A 124 -8.48 9.21 -15.73
N THR A 125 -9.56 9.24 -16.50
CA THR A 125 -10.03 8.04 -17.23
C THR A 125 -9.31 7.88 -18.55
N CYS A 126 -8.95 6.65 -18.86
CA CYS A 126 -8.58 6.29 -20.23
C CYS A 126 -9.83 6.20 -21.14
N SER A 127 -9.60 6.29 -22.42
CA SER A 127 -10.59 5.97 -23.46
C SER A 127 -10.81 4.45 -23.54
N ASP A 128 -11.74 4.04 -24.38
CA ASP A 128 -12.10 2.63 -24.53
C ASP A 128 -10.87 1.78 -24.92
N GLY A 129 -10.66 0.69 -24.18
CA GLY A 129 -9.48 -0.17 -24.33
C GLY A 129 -8.19 0.36 -23.70
N CYS A 130 -8.16 1.56 -23.12
CA CYS A 130 -6.96 2.19 -22.53
C CYS A 130 -5.71 2.12 -23.44
N PRO A 131 -5.78 2.66 -24.68
CA PRO A 131 -4.74 2.48 -25.69
C PRO A 131 -3.38 3.01 -25.22
N LEU A 132 -2.32 2.27 -25.52
CA LEU A 132 -0.94 2.63 -25.21
C LEU A 132 -0.04 2.44 -26.43
N PRO A 133 0.96 3.34 -26.62
CA PRO A 133 1.95 3.17 -27.66
C PRO A 133 2.82 1.93 -27.38
N PRO A 134 3.44 1.32 -28.38
CA PRO A 134 3.52 1.73 -29.77
C PRO A 134 2.39 1.16 -30.68
N PHE A 135 1.50 0.32 -30.17
CA PHE A 135 0.55 -0.44 -30.99
C PHE A 135 -0.75 0.32 -31.27
N GLU A 136 -1.10 1.26 -30.40
CA GLU A 136 -2.36 2.00 -30.45
C GLU A 136 -2.11 3.50 -30.37
N THR A 137 -3.05 4.31 -30.83
CA THR A 137 -2.96 5.79 -30.82
C THR A 137 -3.63 6.32 -29.56
N PRO A 138 -2.87 6.66 -28.51
CA PRO A 138 -3.43 7.14 -27.25
C PRO A 138 -3.85 8.60 -27.33
N THR A 139 -4.87 8.95 -26.55
CA THR A 139 -5.16 10.35 -26.21
C THR A 139 -4.19 10.83 -25.10
N VAL A 140 -4.18 12.12 -24.82
CA VAL A 140 -3.42 12.67 -23.69
C VAL A 140 -3.89 12.08 -22.34
N ALA A 141 -5.20 11.84 -22.20
CA ALA A 141 -5.76 11.20 -21.01
C ALA A 141 -5.24 9.77 -20.83
N ASP A 142 -5.16 8.99 -21.91
CA ASP A 142 -4.61 7.62 -21.88
C ASP A 142 -3.15 7.61 -21.45
N LEU A 143 -2.35 8.54 -21.98
CA LEU A 143 -0.93 8.66 -21.61
C LEU A 143 -0.78 9.05 -20.13
N VAL A 144 -1.56 10.01 -19.64
CA VAL A 144 -1.53 10.42 -18.22
C VAL A 144 -1.94 9.26 -17.31
N HIS A 145 -3.06 8.59 -17.64
CA HIS A 145 -3.55 7.44 -16.89
C HIS A 145 -2.54 6.28 -16.87
N GLY A 146 -2.03 5.90 -18.04
CA GLY A 146 -1.05 4.82 -18.18
C GLY A 146 0.26 5.13 -17.44
N ALA A 147 0.81 6.33 -17.62
CA ALA A 147 2.02 6.76 -16.92
C ALA A 147 1.80 6.77 -15.39
N ALA A 148 0.66 7.30 -14.92
CA ALA A 148 0.31 7.31 -13.50
C ALA A 148 0.22 5.88 -12.93
N SER A 149 -0.41 4.95 -13.66
CA SER A 149 -0.50 3.53 -13.26
C SER A 149 0.87 2.86 -13.16
N ILE A 150 1.75 3.09 -14.14
CA ILE A 150 3.13 2.56 -14.15
C ILE A 150 3.92 3.14 -12.97
N VAL A 151 3.83 4.44 -12.73
CA VAL A 151 4.51 5.11 -11.60
C VAL A 151 3.97 4.58 -10.27
N ALA A 152 2.66 4.37 -10.12
CA ALA A 152 2.04 3.85 -8.91
C ALA A 152 2.57 2.44 -8.57
N ALA A 153 2.54 1.53 -9.53
CA ALA A 153 3.06 0.17 -9.35
C ALA A 153 4.57 0.17 -9.11
N GLY A 154 5.34 0.90 -9.92
CA GLY A 154 6.79 1.02 -9.82
C GLY A 154 7.23 1.61 -8.48
N ALA A 155 6.60 2.69 -8.02
CA ALA A 155 6.91 3.30 -6.73
C ALA A 155 6.63 2.34 -5.56
N THR A 156 5.55 1.54 -5.65
CA THR A 156 5.23 0.53 -4.63
C THR A 156 6.29 -0.58 -4.59
N VAL A 157 6.71 -1.09 -5.75
CA VAL A 157 7.77 -2.10 -5.84
C VAL A 157 9.10 -1.55 -5.34
N LEU A 158 9.45 -0.31 -5.68
CA LEU A 158 10.65 0.37 -5.17
C LEU A 158 10.57 0.61 -3.65
N ALA A 159 9.39 0.87 -3.09
CA ALA A 159 9.19 0.97 -1.64
C ALA A 159 9.46 -0.38 -0.95
N MET A 160 9.06 -1.51 -1.55
CA MET A 160 9.42 -2.84 -1.05
C MET A 160 10.94 -3.03 -1.03
N ILE A 161 11.66 -2.61 -2.09
CA ILE A 161 13.13 -2.67 -2.14
C ILE A 161 13.74 -1.82 -1.03
N ALA A 162 13.24 -0.60 -0.84
CA ALA A 162 13.73 0.29 0.20
C ALA A 162 13.53 -0.30 1.61
N ILE A 163 12.37 -0.93 1.87
CA ILE A 163 12.11 -1.63 3.14
C ILE A 163 13.05 -2.84 3.30
N LEU A 164 13.28 -3.62 2.26
CA LEU A 164 14.22 -4.75 2.28
C LEU A 164 15.64 -4.30 2.65
N LEU A 165 16.10 -3.18 2.07
CA LEU A 165 17.44 -2.62 2.30
C LEU A 165 17.56 -1.89 3.65
N SER A 166 16.45 -1.60 4.33
CA SER A 166 16.45 -0.92 5.61
C SER A 166 16.99 -1.82 6.72
N ARG A 167 17.95 -1.29 7.49
CA ARG A 167 18.47 -1.93 8.70
C ARG A 167 17.61 -1.63 9.94
N ALA A 168 16.78 -0.60 9.86
CA ALA A 168 15.88 -0.21 10.95
C ALA A 168 14.51 -0.90 10.85
N ALA A 169 14.10 -1.33 9.66
CA ALA A 169 12.83 -2.02 9.48
C ALA A 169 12.81 -3.37 10.25
N ALA A 170 11.70 -3.64 10.92
CA ALA A 170 11.47 -4.88 11.65
C ALA A 170 11.60 -6.12 10.73
N ALA A 171 12.11 -7.21 11.28
CA ALA A 171 12.33 -8.44 10.51
C ALA A 171 11.08 -8.95 9.76
N PRO A 172 9.85 -8.91 10.32
CA PRO A 172 8.64 -9.28 9.60
C PRO A 172 8.38 -8.42 8.37
N LEU A 173 8.59 -7.08 8.45
CA LEU A 173 8.41 -6.17 7.30
C LEU A 173 9.40 -6.49 6.19
N ARG A 174 10.66 -6.72 6.53
CA ARG A 174 11.70 -7.09 5.56
C ARG A 174 11.39 -8.43 4.90
N ARG A 175 10.99 -9.43 5.69
CA ARG A 175 10.62 -10.76 5.16
C ARG A 175 9.44 -10.67 4.19
N THR A 176 8.40 -9.93 4.55
CA THR A 176 7.24 -9.70 3.67
C THR A 176 7.66 -9.00 2.38
N ALA A 177 8.48 -7.94 2.48
CA ALA A 177 9.01 -7.24 1.32
C ALA A 177 9.83 -8.19 0.42
N THR A 178 10.69 -9.05 0.99
CA THR A 178 11.47 -10.02 0.22
C THR A 178 10.58 -11.00 -0.54
N ILE A 179 9.60 -11.60 0.13
CA ILE A 179 8.70 -12.59 -0.49
C ILE A 179 7.89 -11.96 -1.61
N CYS A 180 7.26 -10.81 -1.35
CA CYS A 180 6.45 -10.14 -2.36
C CYS A 180 7.30 -9.62 -3.52
N LEU A 181 8.50 -9.13 -3.26
CA LEU A 181 9.41 -8.62 -4.28
C LEU A 181 9.92 -9.73 -5.22
N ALA A 182 10.19 -10.93 -4.67
CA ALA A 182 10.60 -12.10 -5.46
C ALA A 182 9.56 -12.49 -6.52
N VAL A 183 8.28 -12.16 -6.30
CA VAL A 183 7.19 -12.39 -7.24
C VAL A 183 6.89 -11.13 -8.06
N ALA A 184 6.84 -9.95 -7.42
CA ALA A 184 6.47 -8.70 -8.08
C ALA A 184 7.47 -8.26 -9.15
N LEU A 185 8.78 -8.42 -8.93
CA LEU A 185 9.81 -8.00 -9.90
C LEU A 185 9.71 -8.74 -11.23
N PRO A 186 9.70 -10.09 -11.27
CA PRO A 186 9.53 -10.79 -12.54
C PRO A 186 8.18 -10.52 -13.19
N LEU A 187 7.09 -10.37 -12.43
CA LEU A 187 5.78 -10.00 -12.97
C LEU A 187 5.80 -8.60 -13.59
N ALA A 188 6.37 -7.61 -12.90
CA ALA A 188 6.48 -6.25 -13.42
C ALA A 188 7.35 -6.18 -14.67
N GLY A 189 8.47 -6.91 -14.69
CA GLY A 189 9.34 -7.02 -15.86
C GLY A 189 8.64 -7.69 -17.05
N ALA A 190 7.95 -8.81 -16.80
CA ALA A 190 7.20 -9.54 -17.83
C ALA A 190 6.02 -8.70 -18.36
N LEU A 191 5.29 -7.99 -17.49
CA LEU A 191 4.22 -7.08 -17.88
C LEU A 191 4.75 -5.95 -18.76
N GLY A 192 5.84 -5.28 -18.32
CA GLY A 192 6.45 -4.20 -19.10
C GLY A 192 6.92 -4.68 -20.48
N LEU A 193 7.54 -5.86 -20.58
CA LEU A 193 7.94 -6.46 -21.87
C LEU A 193 6.72 -6.83 -22.73
N ALA A 194 5.67 -7.40 -22.13
CA ALA A 194 4.45 -7.74 -22.86
C ALA A 194 3.78 -6.48 -23.43
N MET A 195 3.70 -5.39 -22.65
CA MET A 195 3.16 -4.12 -23.11
C MET A 195 4.00 -3.50 -24.25
N LEU A 196 5.33 -3.63 -24.21
CA LEU A 196 6.22 -3.06 -25.23
C LEU A 196 6.33 -3.90 -26.49
N LEU A 197 6.22 -5.22 -26.40
CA LEU A 197 6.50 -6.14 -27.52
C LEU A 197 5.24 -6.73 -28.14
N ILE A 198 4.17 -6.85 -27.38
CA ILE A 198 2.92 -7.54 -27.78
C ILE A 198 1.73 -6.58 -27.76
N GLY A 199 1.73 -5.64 -26.81
CA GLY A 199 0.62 -4.73 -26.59
C GLY A 199 -0.49 -5.34 -25.70
N ARG A 200 -1.71 -4.77 -25.86
CA ARG A 200 -2.92 -5.20 -25.14
C ARG A 200 -3.29 -6.64 -25.54
N GLY A 201 -3.62 -7.46 -24.54
CA GLY A 201 -4.04 -8.85 -24.77
C GLY A 201 -4.09 -9.66 -23.49
N THR A 202 -4.40 -10.95 -23.62
CA THR A 202 -4.57 -11.87 -22.48
C THR A 202 -3.30 -11.94 -21.61
N LEU A 203 -2.12 -11.96 -22.22
CA LEU A 203 -0.88 -12.03 -21.44
C LEU A 203 -0.70 -10.79 -20.55
N ALA A 204 -0.82 -9.60 -21.12
CA ALA A 204 -0.70 -8.35 -20.36
C ALA A 204 -1.80 -8.26 -19.28
N GLY A 205 -3.04 -8.59 -19.61
CA GLY A 205 -4.15 -8.56 -18.66
C GLY A 205 -3.99 -9.53 -17.49
N VAL A 206 -3.49 -10.74 -17.71
CA VAL A 206 -3.21 -11.71 -16.64
C VAL A 206 -2.04 -11.26 -15.76
N LEU A 207 -0.92 -10.81 -16.38
CA LEU A 207 0.26 -10.34 -15.65
C LEU A 207 -0.08 -9.12 -14.79
N GLU A 208 -0.89 -8.17 -15.28
CA GLU A 208 -1.36 -7.02 -14.52
C GLU A 208 -2.12 -7.45 -13.26
N ARG A 209 -3.09 -8.37 -13.40
CA ARG A 209 -3.89 -8.87 -12.28
C ARG A 209 -3.03 -9.56 -11.22
N LEU A 210 -2.09 -10.40 -11.65
CA LEU A 210 -1.17 -11.08 -10.74
C LEU A 210 -0.27 -10.08 -10.00
N LEU A 211 0.26 -9.08 -10.70
CA LEU A 211 1.06 -8.02 -10.08
C LEU A 211 0.24 -7.22 -9.06
N LEU A 212 -0.98 -6.81 -9.42
CA LEU A 212 -1.88 -6.09 -8.51
C LEU A 212 -2.23 -6.93 -7.29
N LEU A 213 -2.49 -8.23 -7.45
CA LEU A 213 -2.74 -9.13 -6.33
C LEU A 213 -1.57 -9.17 -5.34
N VAL A 214 -0.33 -9.25 -5.84
CA VAL A 214 0.87 -9.24 -5.00
C VAL A 214 1.02 -7.91 -4.27
N ILE A 215 0.78 -6.78 -4.94
CA ILE A 215 0.84 -5.44 -4.34
C ILE A 215 -0.22 -5.29 -3.24
N VAL A 216 -1.46 -5.72 -3.49
CA VAL A 216 -2.55 -5.71 -2.50
C VAL A 216 -2.21 -6.59 -1.30
N ALA A 217 -1.77 -7.83 -1.53
CA ALA A 217 -1.36 -8.75 -0.47
C ALA A 217 -0.23 -8.14 0.39
N TRP A 218 0.79 -7.57 -0.25
CA TRP A 218 1.86 -6.87 0.45
C TRP A 218 1.33 -5.71 1.30
N GLY A 219 0.43 -4.90 0.76
CA GLY A 219 -0.18 -3.77 1.46
C GLY A 219 -0.93 -4.20 2.72
N VAL A 220 -1.78 -5.23 2.61
CA VAL A 220 -2.54 -5.79 3.75
C VAL A 220 -1.59 -6.33 4.82
N VAL A 221 -0.63 -7.20 4.43
CA VAL A 221 0.30 -7.83 5.40
C VAL A 221 1.18 -6.78 6.06
N THR A 222 1.70 -5.81 5.31
CA THR A 222 2.52 -4.72 5.87
C THR A 222 1.72 -3.87 6.84
N ALA A 223 0.49 -3.49 6.50
CA ALA A 223 -0.40 -2.75 7.38
C ALA A 223 -0.72 -3.55 8.65
N THR A 224 -0.98 -4.85 8.54
CA THR A 224 -1.24 -5.73 9.70
C THR A 224 -0.01 -5.81 10.62
N ILE A 225 1.19 -5.99 10.07
CA ILE A 225 2.44 -6.02 10.87
C ILE A 225 2.62 -4.69 11.61
N LEU A 226 2.36 -3.55 10.94
CA LEU A 226 2.44 -2.22 11.56
C LEU A 226 1.36 -2.03 12.63
N ALA A 227 0.17 -2.61 12.48
CA ALA A 227 -0.91 -2.53 13.46
C ALA A 227 -0.63 -3.40 14.70
N THR A 228 0.00 -4.56 14.55
CA THR A 228 0.19 -5.55 15.62
C THR A 228 1.61 -5.59 16.21
N GLY A 229 2.49 -4.66 15.83
CA GLY A 229 3.92 -4.68 16.15
C GLY A 229 4.27 -4.92 17.63
N PRO A 230 5.41 -5.56 17.94
CA PRO A 230 5.84 -5.88 19.29
C PRO A 230 6.04 -4.60 20.12
N GLY A 231 5.40 -4.54 21.26
CA GLY A 231 5.35 -3.35 22.14
C GLY A 231 3.94 -2.82 22.39
N ARG A 232 2.95 -3.28 21.63
CA ARG A 232 1.53 -2.96 21.80
C ARG A 232 0.86 -4.02 22.66
N SER A 233 1.34 -4.15 23.91
CA SER A 233 0.67 -5.01 24.89
C SER A 233 -0.76 -4.51 25.08
N THR A 234 -1.76 -5.37 24.80
CA THR A 234 -3.07 -5.26 25.41
C THR A 234 -2.89 -4.87 26.88
N PRO A 235 -3.66 -3.90 27.40
CA PRO A 235 -3.67 -3.63 28.83
C PRO A 235 -3.97 -4.96 29.50
N GLY A 236 -2.96 -5.54 30.16
CA GLY A 236 -3.15 -6.70 31.00
C GLY A 236 -4.28 -6.37 31.97
N PRO A 237 -5.14 -7.34 32.36
CA PRO A 237 -6.18 -7.10 33.35
C PRO A 237 -5.51 -6.43 34.54
N VAL A 238 -6.04 -5.26 34.92
CA VAL A 238 -5.61 -4.52 36.09
C VAL A 238 -5.64 -5.53 37.23
N ALA A 239 -4.44 -5.97 37.65
CA ALA A 239 -4.33 -6.81 38.83
C ALA A 239 -4.93 -6.00 39.96
N GLU A 240 -6.14 -6.31 40.31
CA GLU A 240 -6.86 -5.82 41.45
C GLU A 240 -6.03 -6.20 42.66
N ARG A 241 -5.10 -5.29 43.05
CA ARG A 241 -4.33 -5.46 44.26
C ARG A 241 -5.33 -5.54 45.39
N SER A 242 -5.60 -6.78 45.77
CA SER A 242 -6.26 -7.14 47.00
C SER A 242 -5.65 -6.31 48.14
N VAL A 243 -6.35 -5.22 48.51
CA VAL A 243 -6.18 -4.56 49.77
C VAL A 243 -6.85 -5.49 50.80
N ARG A 244 -6.20 -6.63 51.05
CA ARG A 244 -6.58 -7.48 52.20
C ARG A 244 -5.77 -7.00 53.40
N GLY A 245 -6.46 -6.29 54.22
CA GLY A 245 -6.44 -6.08 55.63
C GLY A 245 -5.17 -6.50 56.43
N ARG A 246 -4.51 -5.49 56.95
CA ARG A 246 -3.94 -5.60 58.29
C ARG A 246 -5.02 -5.10 59.26
N ARG A 247 -5.79 -6.03 59.75
CA ARG A 247 -6.42 -5.95 61.07
C ARG A 247 -5.85 -7.11 61.88
N GLY A 248 -5.15 -6.79 62.92
CA GLY A 248 -4.56 -7.66 63.93
C GLY A 248 -3.64 -6.86 64.79
#